data_432ff57a8e1abaf08e3e60979bb16120
#
_entry.id   432ff57a8e1abaf08e3e60979bb16120
#
_cell.length_a   1.000
_cell.length_b   1.000
_cell.length_c   1.000
_cell.angle_alpha   90.00
_cell.angle_beta   90.00
_cell.angle_gamma   90.00
#
_symmetry.space_group_name_H-M   'P 1'
#
loop_
_entity.id
_entity.type
_entity.pdbx_description
1 polymer ?
#
loop_
_entity_poly.entity_id
_entity_poly.type
_entity_poly.pdbx_seq_one_letter_code
_entity_poly.pdbx_strand_id
1 'polypeptide(L)'
;MPQPLKSDALFVYGSLQMPGIAEIVGGGPFISEPCILPGYRRRRIQGRSWPGIRPDTQESTQGLLLQGISASQIEVFDLFEGDTYERRRVQVRLLDSAEQRIDAFTYVVRDHLAGYMSDEIWDPEWFKQNILQDFTERCRVFRSEVDQAL
;
A
#
# COMPACT_ATOMS: atom_id res chain seq x y z
N MET A 1 11.90 31.50 -8.22
CA MET A 1 12.46 30.19 -7.85
C MET A 1 11.45 29.11 -8.12
N PRO A 2 11.78 28.15 -8.97
CA PRO A 2 10.88 27.02 -9.11
C PRO A 2 10.78 26.28 -7.78
N GLN A 3 9.57 25.92 -7.40
CA GLN A 3 9.38 25.08 -6.22
C GLN A 3 9.93 23.68 -6.50
N PRO A 4 10.55 23.03 -5.52
CA PRO A 4 10.95 21.64 -5.70
C PRO A 4 9.71 20.79 -5.99
N LEU A 5 9.88 19.81 -6.85
CA LEU A 5 8.83 18.85 -7.14
C LEU A 5 8.39 18.22 -5.81
N LYS A 6 7.09 18.33 -5.51
CA LYS A 6 6.56 17.69 -4.31
C LYS A 6 6.62 16.19 -4.48
N SER A 7 7.27 15.53 -3.55
CA SER A 7 7.17 14.09 -3.42
C SER A 7 5.92 13.77 -2.60
N ASP A 8 5.32 12.64 -2.91
CA ASP A 8 4.15 12.15 -2.20
C ASP A 8 4.54 11.09 -1.18
N ALA A 9 3.65 10.84 -0.24
CA ALA A 9 3.76 9.75 0.71
C ALA A 9 2.67 8.72 0.40
N LEU A 10 3.00 7.45 0.60
CA LEU A 10 2.09 6.33 0.36
C LEU A 10 2.03 5.44 1.59
N PHE A 11 0.82 5.27 2.13
CA PHE A 11 0.57 4.31 3.21
C PHE A 11 0.34 2.92 2.61
N VAL A 12 1.16 1.97 3.01
CA VAL A 12 1.08 0.58 2.56
C VAL A 12 0.81 -0.34 3.75
N TYR A 13 -0.15 -1.25 3.59
CA TYR A 13 -0.66 -2.05 4.70
C TYR A 13 -0.75 -3.54 4.37
N GLY A 14 -0.43 -3.91 3.15
CA GLY A 14 -0.53 -5.28 2.67
C GLY A 14 0.78 -5.75 2.05
N SER A 15 0.72 -6.29 0.84
CA SER A 15 1.89 -6.85 0.17
C SER A 15 3.01 -5.84 -0.05
N LEU A 16 2.66 -4.57 -0.28
CA LEU A 16 3.68 -3.52 -0.51
C LEU A 16 4.50 -3.19 0.75
N GLN A 17 4.03 -3.55 1.94
CA GLN A 17 4.84 -3.37 3.16
C GLN A 17 5.86 -4.49 3.38
N MET A 18 5.78 -5.57 2.61
CA MET A 18 6.72 -6.68 2.74
C MET A 18 8.12 -6.27 2.29
N PRO A 19 9.17 -6.83 2.90
CA PRO A 19 10.54 -6.43 2.59
C PRO A 19 10.85 -6.51 1.09
N GLY A 20 11.32 -5.39 0.53
CA GLY A 20 11.77 -5.31 -0.86
C GLY A 20 10.68 -5.16 -1.91
N ILE A 21 9.42 -5.37 -1.58
CA ILE A 21 8.34 -5.37 -2.59
C ILE A 21 8.09 -3.97 -3.16
N ALA A 22 7.96 -2.96 -2.31
CA ALA A 22 7.72 -1.59 -2.80
C ALA A 22 8.86 -1.10 -3.69
N GLU A 23 10.09 -1.42 -3.33
CA GLU A 23 11.28 -1.04 -4.10
C GLU A 23 11.30 -1.71 -5.48
N ILE A 24 10.93 -2.98 -5.54
CA ILE A 24 10.84 -3.71 -6.83
C ILE A 24 9.76 -3.08 -7.72
N VAL A 25 8.57 -2.89 -7.18
CA VAL A 25 7.41 -2.40 -7.94
C VAL A 25 7.61 -0.94 -8.35
N GLY A 26 7.95 -0.09 -7.40
CA GLY A 26 8.03 1.35 -7.61
C GLY A 26 9.38 1.87 -8.07
N GLY A 27 10.41 1.03 -8.06
CA GLY A 27 11.75 1.46 -8.45
C GLY A 27 12.43 2.35 -7.41
N GLY A 28 12.25 1.99 -6.11
CA GLY A 28 12.87 2.73 -5.02
C GLY A 28 14.38 2.78 -5.06
N PRO A 29 15.06 3.21 -3.99
CA PRO A 29 14.65 3.03 -2.58
C PRO A 29 13.64 4.06 -2.08
N PHE A 30 12.98 3.72 -0.97
CA PHE A 30 12.05 4.61 -0.27
C PHE A 30 12.39 4.65 1.22
N ILE A 31 12.21 5.82 1.82
CA ILE A 31 12.27 5.95 3.28
C ILE A 31 10.91 5.46 3.80
N SER A 32 10.95 4.56 4.79
CA SER A 32 9.72 4.03 5.37
C SER A 32 9.70 4.20 6.88
N GLU A 33 8.51 4.46 7.42
CA GLU A 33 8.30 4.61 8.86
C GLU A 33 7.03 3.87 9.27
N PRO A 34 7.06 3.16 10.42
CA PRO A 34 5.83 2.54 10.94
C PRO A 34 4.79 3.60 11.27
N CYS A 35 3.55 3.34 10.89
CA CYS A 35 2.46 4.27 11.12
C CYS A 35 1.13 3.51 11.23
N ILE A 36 0.09 4.28 11.56
CA ILE A 36 -1.25 3.75 11.72
C ILE A 36 -2.24 4.64 10.97
N LEU A 37 -3.21 4.02 10.34
CA LEU A 37 -4.32 4.71 9.67
C LEU A 37 -5.59 4.52 10.48
N PRO A 38 -6.03 5.53 11.23
CA PRO A 38 -7.30 5.45 11.97
C PRO A 38 -8.50 5.45 11.03
N GLY A 39 -9.56 4.77 11.43
CA GLY A 39 -10.83 4.84 10.73
C GLY A 39 -10.95 3.89 9.54
N TYR A 40 -10.08 2.89 9.46
CA TYR A 40 -10.10 1.88 8.41
C TYR A 40 -9.85 0.50 9.00
N ARG A 41 -10.57 -0.49 8.46
CA ARG A 41 -10.35 -1.89 8.82
C ARG A 41 -9.64 -2.61 7.68
N ARG A 42 -8.74 -3.52 8.03
CA ARG A 42 -8.06 -4.39 7.08
C ARG A 42 -8.59 -5.80 7.21
N ARG A 43 -8.99 -6.37 6.07
CA ARG A 43 -9.46 -7.76 5.99
C ARG A 43 -8.94 -8.39 4.70
N ARG A 44 -8.86 -9.69 4.69
CA ARG A 44 -8.46 -10.45 3.52
C ARG A 44 -9.54 -10.35 2.45
N ILE A 45 -9.13 -10.20 1.19
CA ILE A 45 -10.07 -10.23 0.06
C ILE A 45 -10.40 -11.70 -0.24
N GLN A 46 -11.68 -11.98 -0.51
CA GLN A 46 -12.13 -13.35 -0.80
C GLN A 46 -11.35 -13.95 -1.97
N GLY A 47 -10.85 -15.17 -1.77
CA GLY A 47 -10.10 -15.88 -2.78
C GLY A 47 -8.72 -15.34 -3.09
N ARG A 48 -8.22 -14.39 -2.29
CA ARG A 48 -6.90 -13.79 -2.49
C ARG A 48 -6.04 -13.95 -1.23
N SER A 49 -4.72 -13.85 -1.43
CA SER A 49 -3.76 -13.92 -0.32
C SER A 49 -3.46 -12.54 0.27
N TRP A 50 -3.98 -11.48 -0.31
CA TRP A 50 -3.71 -10.10 0.10
C TRP A 50 -4.97 -9.44 0.65
N PRO A 51 -4.76 -8.35 1.41
CA PRO A 51 -5.87 -7.65 2.05
C PRO A 51 -6.35 -6.46 1.25
N GLY A 52 -7.47 -5.91 1.71
CA GLY A 52 -7.91 -4.58 1.38
C GLY A 52 -8.31 -3.84 2.64
N ILE A 53 -8.58 -2.55 2.51
CA ILE A 53 -9.12 -1.73 3.59
C ILE A 53 -10.41 -1.05 3.16
N ARG A 54 -11.28 -0.82 4.15
CA ARG A 54 -12.54 -0.09 4.00
C ARG A 54 -12.75 0.80 5.23
N PRO A 55 -13.46 1.93 5.07
CA PRO A 55 -13.76 2.79 6.22
C PRO A 55 -14.49 2.04 7.33
N ASP A 56 -14.01 2.24 8.56
CA ASP A 56 -14.62 1.71 9.77
C ASP A 56 -14.16 2.56 10.95
N THR A 57 -15.06 3.34 11.53
CA THR A 57 -14.72 4.27 12.59
C THR A 57 -14.23 3.59 13.88
N GLN A 58 -14.46 2.27 14.01
CA GLN A 58 -14.08 1.51 15.20
C GLN A 58 -12.71 0.86 15.10
N GLU A 59 -12.06 0.90 13.94
CA GLU A 59 -10.80 0.21 13.73
C GLU A 59 -9.71 1.15 13.21
N SER A 60 -8.48 0.65 13.31
CA SER A 60 -7.30 1.28 12.74
C SER A 60 -6.47 0.21 12.06
N THR A 61 -5.69 0.61 11.07
CA THR A 61 -4.83 -0.30 10.32
C THR A 61 -3.37 0.12 10.48
N GLN A 62 -2.52 -0.82 10.88
CA GLN A 62 -1.08 -0.60 10.96
C GLN A 62 -0.43 -0.88 9.62
N GLY A 63 0.62 -0.12 9.30
CA GLY A 63 1.39 -0.31 8.10
C GLY A 63 2.65 0.54 8.10
N LEU A 64 3.12 0.85 6.90
CA LEU A 64 4.31 1.69 6.69
C LEU A 64 3.95 2.90 5.86
N LEU A 65 4.56 4.03 6.20
CA LEU A 65 4.51 5.23 5.38
C LEU A 65 5.77 5.27 4.51
N LEU A 66 5.59 5.16 3.21
CA LEU A 66 6.68 5.32 2.24
C LEU A 66 6.74 6.78 1.84
N GLN A 67 7.92 7.37 1.91
CA GLN A 67 8.12 8.79 1.61
C GLN A 67 8.96 8.96 0.35
N GLY A 68 8.85 10.13 -0.26
CA GLY A 68 9.65 10.46 -1.43
C GLY A 68 9.19 9.80 -2.72
N ILE A 69 7.88 9.53 -2.84
CA ILE A 69 7.31 8.89 -4.02
C ILE A 69 7.07 9.95 -5.09
N SER A 70 7.64 9.76 -6.28
CA SER A 70 7.41 10.68 -7.40
C SER A 70 6.05 10.43 -8.06
N ALA A 71 5.58 11.40 -8.86
CA ALA A 71 4.34 11.26 -9.60
C ALA A 71 4.37 10.05 -10.54
N SER A 72 5.50 9.81 -11.21
CA SER A 72 5.64 8.64 -12.10
C SER A 72 5.62 7.32 -11.33
N GLN A 73 6.18 7.30 -10.12
CA GLN A 73 6.12 6.12 -9.27
C GLN A 73 4.69 5.85 -8.77
N ILE A 74 3.94 6.89 -8.44
CA ILE A 74 2.52 6.75 -8.08
C ILE A 74 1.73 6.10 -9.23
N GLU A 75 1.98 6.51 -10.47
CA GLU A 75 1.32 5.89 -11.62
C GLU A 75 1.64 4.39 -11.73
N VAL A 76 2.86 4.00 -11.44
CA VAL A 76 3.25 2.58 -11.44
C VAL A 76 2.54 1.82 -10.32
N PHE A 77 2.45 2.39 -9.13
CA PHE A 77 1.69 1.77 -8.03
C PHE A 77 0.21 1.66 -8.38
N ASP A 78 -0.38 2.68 -9.01
CA ASP A 78 -1.77 2.61 -9.48
C ASP A 78 -1.97 1.42 -10.42
N LEU A 79 -1.05 1.24 -11.35
CA LEU A 79 -1.10 0.13 -12.31
C LEU A 79 -0.98 -1.22 -11.59
N PHE A 80 -0.07 -1.32 -10.63
CA PHE A 80 0.14 -2.54 -9.85
C PHE A 80 -1.10 -2.94 -9.05
N GLU A 81 -1.75 -1.97 -8.41
CA GLU A 81 -2.94 -2.22 -7.59
C GLU A 81 -4.16 -2.57 -8.43
N GLY A 82 -4.27 -2.00 -9.64
CA GLY A 82 -5.33 -2.34 -10.59
C GLY A 82 -6.71 -1.84 -10.20
N ASP A 83 -7.73 -2.46 -10.78
CA ASP A 83 -9.11 -1.96 -10.71
C ASP A 83 -9.85 -2.32 -9.43
N THR A 84 -9.30 -3.20 -8.61
CA THR A 84 -9.91 -3.56 -7.33
C THR A 84 -9.87 -2.40 -6.35
N TYR A 85 -8.82 -1.59 -6.44
CA TYR A 85 -8.56 -0.50 -5.50
C TYR A 85 -8.70 0.85 -6.19
N GLU A 86 -9.00 1.86 -5.38
CA GLU A 86 -8.84 3.25 -5.80
C GLU A 86 -7.91 3.97 -4.84
N ARG A 87 -7.11 4.87 -5.36
CA ARG A 87 -6.20 5.68 -4.56
C ARG A 87 -6.99 6.81 -3.92
N ARG A 88 -6.84 6.97 -2.60
CA ARG A 88 -7.48 8.06 -1.83
C ARG A 88 -6.44 8.77 -0.98
N ARG A 89 -6.71 10.03 -0.68
CA ARG A 89 -5.95 10.78 0.31
C ARG A 89 -6.47 10.44 1.70
N VAL A 90 -5.52 10.21 2.61
CA VAL A 90 -5.82 9.89 4.01
C VAL A 90 -4.83 10.62 4.90
N GLN A 91 -5.08 10.60 6.21
CA GLN A 91 -4.14 11.09 7.20
C GLN A 91 -3.73 9.94 8.10
N VAL A 92 -2.42 9.72 8.19
CA VAL A 92 -1.84 8.67 9.04
C VAL A 92 -1.15 9.31 10.24
N ARG A 93 -0.89 8.49 11.26
CA ARG A 93 -0.14 8.89 12.46
C ARG A 93 1.10 8.03 12.57
N LEU A 94 2.25 8.67 12.78
CA LEU A 94 3.48 7.93 13.06
C LEU A 94 3.41 7.29 14.44
N LEU A 95 3.97 6.10 14.60
CA LEU A 95 3.94 5.40 15.89
C LEU A 95 4.78 6.09 16.96
N ASP A 96 5.88 6.73 16.58
CA ASP A 96 6.75 7.44 17.49
C ASP A 96 6.32 8.89 17.74
N SER A 97 5.31 9.37 17.04
CA SER A 97 4.80 10.74 17.15
C SER A 97 3.31 10.76 16.87
N ALA A 98 2.53 10.18 17.78
CA ALA A 98 1.10 9.89 17.57
C ALA A 98 0.25 11.14 17.33
N GLU A 99 0.72 12.32 17.76
CA GLU A 99 -0.01 13.57 17.54
C GLU A 99 0.23 14.16 16.16
N GLN A 100 1.27 13.73 15.48
CA GLN A 100 1.60 14.24 14.15
C GLN A 100 0.81 13.48 13.11
N ARG A 101 -0.03 14.20 12.37
CA ARG A 101 -0.79 13.68 11.24
C ARG A 101 -0.07 14.01 9.95
N ILE A 102 0.03 13.03 9.07
CA ILE A 102 0.70 13.17 7.80
C ILE A 102 -0.27 12.80 6.68
N ASP A 103 -0.38 13.67 5.69
CA ASP A 103 -1.17 13.39 4.50
C ASP A 103 -0.45 12.34 3.67
N ALA A 104 -1.19 11.35 3.20
CA ALA A 104 -0.65 10.29 2.37
C ALA A 104 -1.72 9.79 1.41
N PHE A 105 -1.28 9.12 0.35
CA PHE A 105 -2.16 8.30 -0.47
C PHE A 105 -2.23 6.89 0.11
N THR A 106 -3.33 6.22 -0.16
CA THR A 106 -3.44 4.78 0.09
C THR A 106 -4.45 4.18 -0.90
N TYR A 107 -4.47 2.86 -0.97
CA TYR A 107 -5.35 2.13 -1.88
C TYR A 107 -6.48 1.50 -1.09
N VAL A 108 -7.71 1.86 -1.42
CA VAL A 108 -8.92 1.43 -0.73
C VAL A 108 -9.74 0.59 -1.70
N VAL A 109 -10.29 -0.52 -1.25
CA VAL A 109 -11.18 -1.34 -2.08
C VAL A 109 -12.35 -0.48 -2.53
N ARG A 110 -12.66 -0.50 -3.84
CA ARG A 110 -13.73 0.32 -4.41
C ARG A 110 -15.07 -0.03 -3.78
N ASP A 111 -15.94 0.97 -3.70
CA ASP A 111 -17.26 0.82 -3.04
C ASP A 111 -18.05 -0.35 -3.61
N HIS A 112 -18.10 -0.49 -4.94
CA HIS A 112 -18.86 -1.57 -5.57
C HIS A 112 -18.24 -2.96 -5.39
N LEU A 113 -17.00 -3.03 -4.90
CA LEU A 113 -16.30 -4.28 -4.63
C LEU A 113 -16.19 -4.59 -3.13
N ALA A 114 -16.79 -3.75 -2.28
CA ALA A 114 -16.70 -3.92 -0.82
C ALA A 114 -17.21 -5.30 -0.36
N GLY A 115 -18.17 -5.87 -1.07
CA GLY A 115 -18.71 -7.20 -0.74
C GLY A 115 -17.72 -8.34 -0.92
N TYR A 116 -16.62 -8.13 -1.63
CA TYR A 116 -15.57 -9.14 -1.80
C TYR A 116 -14.58 -9.15 -0.63
N MET A 117 -14.66 -8.20 0.29
CA MET A 117 -13.86 -8.28 1.51
C MET A 117 -14.45 -9.32 2.44
N SER A 118 -13.61 -10.23 2.93
CA SER A 118 -14.03 -11.24 3.89
C SER A 118 -14.00 -10.67 5.31
N ASP A 119 -14.46 -11.45 6.28
CA ASP A 119 -14.32 -11.14 7.69
C ASP A 119 -12.99 -11.65 8.27
N GLU A 120 -12.16 -12.29 7.45
CA GLU A 120 -10.90 -12.85 7.90
C GLU A 120 -9.85 -11.77 8.10
N ILE A 121 -9.20 -11.83 9.25
CA ILE A 121 -8.03 -11.00 9.54
C ILE A 121 -6.88 -11.45 8.62
N TRP A 122 -6.26 -10.48 7.96
CA TRP A 122 -5.07 -10.78 7.18
C TRP A 122 -3.84 -10.78 8.09
N ASP A 123 -3.06 -11.84 8.04
CA ASP A 123 -1.87 -12.02 8.86
C ASP A 123 -0.61 -11.78 8.02
N PRO A 124 0.14 -10.68 8.28
CA PRO A 124 1.38 -10.40 7.53
C PRO A 124 2.43 -11.50 7.64
N GLU A 125 2.53 -12.15 8.80
CA GLU A 125 3.50 -13.23 9.01
C GLU A 125 3.15 -14.46 8.18
N TRP A 126 1.87 -14.81 8.10
CA TRP A 126 1.43 -15.91 7.24
C TRP A 126 1.76 -15.63 5.77
N PHE A 127 1.51 -14.42 5.32
CA PHE A 127 1.83 -14.00 3.94
C PHE A 127 3.33 -14.13 3.69
N LYS A 128 4.14 -13.62 4.61
CA LYS A 128 5.59 -13.66 4.51
C LYS A 128 6.12 -15.09 4.41
N GLN A 129 5.58 -16.00 5.22
CA GLN A 129 6.03 -17.38 5.27
C GLN A 129 5.56 -18.22 4.09
N ASN A 130 4.37 -17.94 3.55
CA ASN A 130 3.72 -18.84 2.60
C ASN A 130 3.60 -18.28 1.19
N ILE A 131 3.60 -16.97 1.02
CA ILE A 131 3.26 -16.31 -0.25
C ILE A 131 4.39 -15.45 -0.79
N LEU A 132 5.19 -14.84 0.08
CA LEU A 132 6.13 -13.77 -0.30
C LEU A 132 7.11 -14.19 -1.38
N GLN A 133 7.63 -15.41 -1.34
CA GLN A 133 8.63 -15.85 -2.31
C GLN A 133 8.06 -15.81 -3.74
N ASP A 134 6.91 -16.46 -3.96
CA ASP A 134 6.26 -16.46 -5.26
C ASP A 134 5.77 -15.07 -5.67
N PHE A 135 5.28 -14.32 -4.68
CA PHE A 135 4.80 -12.96 -4.91
C PHE A 135 5.95 -12.04 -5.35
N THR A 136 7.13 -12.20 -4.76
CA THR A 136 8.32 -11.43 -5.14
C THR A 136 8.66 -11.64 -6.61
N GLU A 137 8.60 -12.89 -7.08
CA GLU A 137 8.87 -13.19 -8.50
C GLU A 137 7.83 -12.54 -9.43
N ARG A 138 6.57 -12.53 -9.04
CA ARG A 138 5.52 -11.83 -9.79
C ARG A 138 5.78 -10.33 -9.87
N CYS A 139 6.27 -9.74 -8.77
CA CYS A 139 6.61 -8.33 -8.74
C CYS A 139 7.79 -8.01 -9.66
N ARG A 140 8.78 -8.90 -9.75
CA ARG A 140 9.90 -8.73 -10.67
C ARG A 140 9.45 -8.78 -12.13
N VAL A 141 8.52 -9.69 -12.46
CA VAL A 141 7.93 -9.77 -13.80
C VAL A 141 7.18 -8.47 -14.11
N PHE A 142 6.35 -8.00 -13.18
CA PHE A 142 5.64 -6.73 -13.33
C PHE A 142 6.61 -5.58 -13.60
N ARG A 143 7.67 -5.46 -12.80
CA ARG A 143 8.67 -4.38 -12.97
C ARG A 143 9.36 -4.48 -14.33
N SER A 144 9.69 -5.68 -14.76
CA SER A 144 10.31 -5.91 -16.08
C SER A 144 9.39 -5.43 -17.20
N GLU A 145 8.10 -5.72 -17.12
CA GLU A 145 7.11 -5.27 -18.11
C GLU A 145 6.98 -3.75 -18.13
N VAL A 146 6.98 -3.11 -16.96
CA VAL A 146 6.95 -1.64 -16.85
C VAL A 146 8.20 -1.05 -17.52
N ASP A 147 9.38 -1.60 -17.23
CA ASP A 147 10.63 -1.10 -17.80
C ASP A 147 10.66 -1.25 -19.33
N GLN A 148 10.08 -2.31 -19.87
CA GLN A 148 9.99 -2.52 -21.32
C GLN A 148 9.01 -1.56 -21.98
N ALA A 149 8.00 -1.10 -21.27
CA ALA A 149 6.99 -0.19 -21.81
C ALA A 149 7.46 1.27 -21.85
N LEU A 150 8.54 1.60 -21.18
CA LEU A 150 9.05 2.98 -21.09
C LEU A 150 9.96 3.34 -22.26
#